data_43a6ebfe0b0e7cff2711daa7a1589ec2
#
_entry.id   43a6ebfe0b0e7cff2711daa7a1589ec2
#
_cell.length_a   1.000
_cell.length_b   1.000
_cell.length_c   1.000
_cell.angle_alpha   90.00
_cell.angle_beta   90.00
_cell.angle_gamma   90.00
#
_symmetry.space_group_name_H-M   'P 1'
#
loop_
_entity.id
_entity.type
_entity.pdbx_description
1 polymer ?
#
loop_
_entity_poly.entity_id
_entity_poly.type
_entity_poly.pdbx_seq_one_letter_code
_entity_poly.pdbx_strand_id
1 'polypeptide(L)'
;MLNVIRRRYWYFGISLLVMIPGILAVTMWGVPLAIDFTGGSKLEIKIEGDINLSTSRIANVLNDNGFSDNVVQIADNAVVIIRTKTMNDVSKGLVITALEDELGLAVELLSFENVGPVIGREVAGRAVQAVAIAAMGILAYITYAFRGVKNSFRYGLCAIAALLHDATIVIGLTAIFGKYFDWEVDALFLTALLTVIGFSVHDSIVVFDRIRENLNRYRRADYEAVVNLSVVQTLDRSINTQLTALFTLFALALFGGDSIFHFVVTMMIGLFSGTYSSLFNAAPILVVWEKREWRYWFRRNPIQV
;
A
#
# COMPACT_ATOMS: atom_id res chain seq x y z
N MET A 1 -4.12 -9.34 33.10
CA MET A 1 -4.37 -8.38 32.03
C MET A 1 -3.22 -8.43 31.02
N LEU A 2 -3.52 -8.43 29.73
CA LEU A 2 -2.51 -8.30 28.69
C LEU A 2 -1.78 -6.97 28.86
N ASN A 3 -0.44 -7.01 28.87
CA ASN A 3 0.37 -5.81 29.00
C ASN A 3 1.03 -5.49 27.65
N VAL A 4 0.25 -4.87 26.76
CA VAL A 4 0.64 -4.51 25.38
C VAL A 4 1.70 -3.41 25.42
N ILE A 5 1.45 -2.33 26.14
CA ILE A 5 2.30 -1.14 26.11
C ILE A 5 3.70 -1.40 26.67
N ARG A 6 3.86 -2.29 27.64
CA ARG A 6 5.18 -2.66 28.17
C ARG A 6 6.10 -3.29 27.13
N ARG A 7 5.51 -3.96 26.12
CA ARG A 7 6.25 -4.62 25.03
C ARG A 7 6.43 -3.74 23.78
N ARG A 8 6.21 -2.42 23.88
CA ARG A 8 6.21 -1.48 22.74
C ARG A 8 7.43 -1.55 21.84
N TYR A 9 8.62 -1.72 22.42
CA TYR A 9 9.86 -1.83 21.64
C TYR A 9 9.94 -3.11 20.80
N TRP A 10 9.30 -4.20 21.23
CA TRP A 10 9.16 -5.41 20.41
C TRP A 10 8.29 -5.15 19.18
N TYR A 11 7.19 -4.44 19.35
CA TYR A 11 6.31 -4.08 18.23
C TYR A 11 7.00 -3.12 17.27
N PHE A 12 7.74 -2.13 17.77
CA PHE A 12 8.56 -1.27 16.92
C PHE A 12 9.65 -2.05 16.18
N GLY A 13 10.26 -3.05 16.82
CA GLY A 13 11.22 -3.95 16.19
C GLY A 13 10.59 -4.76 15.05
N ILE A 14 9.39 -5.31 15.24
CA ILE A 14 8.64 -6.02 14.20
C ILE A 14 8.30 -5.08 13.04
N SER A 15 7.81 -3.87 13.35
CA SER A 15 7.55 -2.84 12.35
C SER A 15 8.78 -2.54 11.49
N LEU A 16 9.93 -2.32 12.11
CA LEU A 16 11.18 -2.06 11.40
C LEU A 16 11.64 -3.27 10.57
N LEU A 17 11.46 -4.49 11.10
CA LEU A 17 11.80 -5.73 10.40
C LEU A 17 11.03 -5.89 9.09
N VAL A 18 9.77 -5.43 9.05
CA VAL A 18 8.93 -5.48 7.85
C VAL A 18 9.17 -4.27 6.94
N MET A 19 9.34 -3.07 7.52
CA MET A 19 9.55 -1.84 6.75
C MET A 19 10.91 -1.79 6.05
N ILE A 20 11.99 -2.24 6.71
CA ILE A 20 13.35 -2.13 6.17
C ILE A 20 13.48 -2.85 4.81
N PRO A 21 13.07 -4.13 4.65
CA PRO A 21 13.10 -4.79 3.34
C PRO A 21 12.29 -4.05 2.28
N GLY A 22 11.12 -3.51 2.64
CA GLY A 22 10.30 -2.71 1.72
C GLY A 22 11.00 -1.41 1.29
N ILE A 23 11.60 -0.68 2.22
CA ILE A 23 12.36 0.54 1.93
C ILE A 23 13.56 0.21 1.04
N LEU A 24 14.28 -0.88 1.33
CA LEU A 24 15.40 -1.33 0.50
C LEU A 24 14.93 -1.72 -0.90
N ALA A 25 13.80 -2.41 -1.02
CA ALA A 25 13.23 -2.76 -2.32
C ALA A 25 12.92 -1.51 -3.16
N VAL A 26 12.24 -0.52 -2.56
CA VAL A 26 11.94 0.76 -3.22
C VAL A 26 13.21 1.52 -3.62
N THR A 27 14.24 1.52 -2.78
CA THR A 27 15.50 2.23 -3.10
C THR A 27 16.35 1.52 -4.14
N MET A 28 16.34 0.18 -4.19
CA MET A 28 17.14 -0.61 -5.12
C MET A 28 16.47 -0.81 -6.48
N TRP A 29 15.17 -1.03 -6.49
CA TRP A 29 14.40 -1.39 -7.69
C TRP A 29 13.42 -0.31 -8.14
N GLY A 30 13.15 0.67 -7.29
CA GLY A 30 12.12 1.69 -7.53
C GLY A 30 10.71 1.19 -7.24
N VAL A 31 9.75 2.03 -7.57
CA VAL A 31 8.31 1.69 -7.53
C VAL A 31 7.89 1.32 -8.95
N PRO A 32 7.34 0.12 -9.18
CA PRO A 32 6.94 -0.33 -10.52
C PRO A 32 5.66 0.38 -10.97
N LEU A 33 5.81 1.53 -11.62
CA LEU A 33 4.68 2.36 -12.05
C LEU A 33 4.06 1.82 -13.34
N ALA A 34 2.73 1.68 -13.36
CA ALA A 34 1.93 1.36 -14.54
C ALA A 34 1.87 2.53 -15.53
N ILE A 35 1.31 2.28 -16.71
CA ILE A 35 1.12 3.29 -17.76
C ILE A 35 0.24 4.46 -17.30
N ASP A 36 -0.60 4.28 -16.32
CA ASP A 36 -1.42 5.34 -15.70
C ASP A 36 -0.59 6.52 -15.19
N PHE A 37 0.63 6.25 -14.73
CA PHE A 37 1.54 7.25 -14.18
C PHE A 37 2.71 7.60 -15.10
N THR A 38 3.16 6.64 -15.91
CA THR A 38 4.29 6.84 -16.83
C THR A 38 3.87 7.32 -18.22
N GLY A 39 2.64 7.03 -18.60
CA GLY A 39 2.16 7.05 -19.98
C GLY A 39 2.70 5.84 -20.76
N GLY A 40 2.08 5.56 -21.89
CA GLY A 40 2.41 4.42 -22.76
C GLY A 40 1.17 3.68 -23.21
N SER A 41 1.38 2.54 -23.87
CA SER A 41 0.33 1.61 -24.27
C SER A 41 0.55 0.24 -23.66
N LYS A 42 -0.53 -0.41 -23.23
CA LYS A 42 -0.58 -1.77 -22.73
C LYS A 42 -1.52 -2.56 -23.64
N LEU A 43 -0.99 -3.63 -24.24
CA LEU A 43 -1.78 -4.59 -25.02
C LEU A 43 -1.82 -5.91 -24.26
N GLU A 44 -2.99 -6.47 -24.10
CA GLU A 44 -3.19 -7.84 -23.66
C GLU A 44 -3.70 -8.64 -24.85
N ILE A 45 -2.91 -9.59 -25.31
CA ILE A 45 -3.23 -10.43 -26.44
C ILE A 45 -3.22 -11.90 -26.02
N LYS A 46 -4.09 -12.69 -26.62
CA LYS A 46 -4.09 -14.14 -26.47
C LYS A 46 -3.63 -14.76 -27.78
N ILE A 47 -2.68 -15.66 -27.68
CA ILE A 47 -2.11 -16.37 -28.82
C ILE A 47 -2.64 -17.80 -28.79
N GLU A 48 -3.36 -18.21 -29.83
CA GLU A 48 -3.92 -19.55 -29.92
C GLU A 48 -2.88 -20.52 -30.51
N GLY A 49 -2.41 -21.49 -29.71
CA GLY A 49 -1.52 -22.55 -30.16
C GLY A 49 -0.58 -23.05 -29.07
N ASP A 50 -0.07 -24.28 -29.28
CA ASP A 50 0.87 -24.95 -28.38
C ASP A 50 2.32 -24.62 -28.82
N ILE A 51 2.76 -23.37 -28.60
CA ILE A 51 4.10 -22.93 -28.93
C ILE A 51 4.85 -22.50 -27.67
N ASN A 52 6.15 -22.82 -27.64
CA ASN A 52 7.11 -22.18 -26.74
C ASN A 52 7.18 -20.68 -27.06
N LEU A 53 6.22 -19.89 -26.53
CA LEU A 53 6.21 -18.44 -26.64
C LEU A 53 7.47 -17.90 -25.99
N SER A 54 8.32 -17.26 -26.77
CA SER A 54 9.52 -16.60 -26.27
C SER A 54 9.28 -15.11 -26.22
N THR A 55 9.43 -14.53 -25.01
CA THR A 55 9.36 -13.06 -24.82
C THR A 55 10.31 -12.31 -25.74
N SER A 56 11.50 -12.87 -26.01
CA SER A 56 12.50 -12.28 -26.92
C SER A 56 12.01 -12.23 -28.38
N ARG A 57 11.27 -13.22 -28.84
CA ARG A 57 10.75 -13.24 -30.23
C ARG A 57 9.71 -12.15 -30.41
N ILE A 58 8.78 -12.02 -29.48
CA ILE A 58 7.76 -10.94 -29.47
C ILE A 58 8.44 -9.57 -29.36
N ALA A 59 9.42 -9.42 -28.49
CA ALA A 59 10.16 -8.16 -28.32
C ALA A 59 10.90 -7.75 -29.61
N ASN A 60 11.44 -8.71 -30.38
CA ASN A 60 12.09 -8.42 -31.67
C ASN A 60 11.08 -7.88 -32.69
N VAL A 61 9.90 -8.49 -32.82
CA VAL A 61 8.82 -7.98 -33.69
C VAL A 61 8.46 -6.54 -33.32
N LEU A 62 8.34 -6.23 -32.02
CA LEU A 62 8.08 -4.87 -31.56
C LEU A 62 9.20 -3.90 -31.92
N ASN A 63 10.46 -4.32 -31.74
CA ASN A 63 11.64 -3.51 -32.08
C ASN A 63 11.68 -3.17 -33.57
N ASP A 64 11.41 -4.17 -34.43
CA ASP A 64 11.42 -4.02 -35.89
C ASP A 64 10.30 -3.08 -36.38
N ASN A 65 9.22 -2.98 -35.63
CA ASN A 65 8.13 -2.04 -35.86
C ASN A 65 8.27 -0.69 -35.14
N GLY A 66 9.46 -0.37 -34.59
CA GLY A 66 9.78 0.94 -33.99
C GLY A 66 9.41 1.10 -32.52
N PHE A 67 9.06 0.02 -31.84
CA PHE A 67 8.75 -0.02 -30.41
C PHE A 67 9.88 -0.67 -29.61
N SER A 68 11.06 -0.01 -29.59
CA SER A 68 12.27 -0.52 -28.94
C SER A 68 12.22 -0.51 -27.41
N ASP A 69 11.42 0.40 -26.81
CA ASP A 69 11.18 0.41 -25.36
C ASP A 69 9.93 -0.42 -25.07
N ASN A 70 10.07 -1.73 -25.10
CA ASN A 70 8.97 -2.64 -24.83
C ASN A 70 9.30 -3.57 -23.65
N VAL A 71 8.26 -3.95 -22.90
CA VAL A 71 8.29 -4.99 -21.88
C VAL A 71 7.26 -6.03 -22.26
N VAL A 72 7.69 -7.25 -22.45
CA VAL A 72 6.85 -8.38 -22.83
C VAL A 72 6.79 -9.37 -21.68
N GLN A 73 5.60 -9.70 -21.24
CA GLN A 73 5.33 -10.69 -20.19
C GLN A 73 4.38 -11.74 -20.73
N ILE A 74 4.63 -12.99 -20.40
CA ILE A 74 3.76 -14.10 -20.73
C ILE A 74 3.06 -14.52 -19.43
N ALA A 75 1.75 -14.40 -19.41
CA ALA A 75 0.88 -14.85 -18.33
C ALA A 75 0.33 -16.25 -18.62
N ASP A 76 -0.43 -16.80 -17.68
CA ASP A 76 -1.08 -18.09 -17.84
C ASP A 76 -2.05 -18.10 -19.04
N ASN A 77 -2.32 -19.30 -19.59
CA ASN A 77 -3.23 -19.50 -20.70
C ASN A 77 -2.85 -18.79 -22.02
N ALA A 78 -1.54 -18.68 -22.32
CA ALA A 78 -1.04 -18.06 -23.56
C ALA A 78 -1.43 -16.57 -23.73
N VAL A 79 -1.72 -15.88 -22.64
CA VAL A 79 -1.91 -14.42 -22.62
C VAL A 79 -0.57 -13.73 -22.57
N VAL A 80 -0.37 -12.78 -23.46
CA VAL A 80 0.85 -11.96 -23.51
C VAL A 80 0.47 -10.51 -23.22
N ILE A 81 1.17 -9.93 -22.27
CA ILE A 81 1.04 -8.52 -21.89
C ILE A 81 2.23 -7.78 -22.48
N ILE A 82 1.95 -6.80 -23.32
CA ILE A 82 2.95 -5.97 -23.98
C ILE A 82 2.78 -4.55 -23.50
N ARG A 83 3.84 -3.96 -22.96
CA ARG A 83 3.90 -2.53 -22.62
C ARG A 83 4.92 -1.85 -23.49
N THR A 84 4.56 -0.67 -24.00
CA THR A 84 5.42 0.09 -24.91
C THR A 84 5.10 1.58 -24.82
N LYS A 85 5.86 2.40 -25.55
CA LYS A 85 5.52 3.81 -25.77
C LYS A 85 4.11 3.93 -26.36
N THR A 86 3.53 5.14 -26.25
CA THR A 86 2.20 5.46 -26.75
C THR A 86 2.04 4.99 -28.21
N MET A 87 1.04 4.17 -28.44
CA MET A 87 0.71 3.57 -29.72
C MET A 87 -0.66 4.07 -30.18
N ASN A 88 -0.80 4.40 -31.45
CA ASN A 88 -2.11 4.72 -32.04
C ASN A 88 -2.78 3.47 -32.61
N ASP A 89 -4.05 3.58 -33.03
CA ASP A 89 -4.79 2.44 -33.54
C ASP A 89 -4.20 1.84 -34.83
N VAL A 90 -3.55 2.64 -35.67
CA VAL A 90 -2.86 2.18 -36.88
C VAL A 90 -1.65 1.33 -36.50
N SER A 91 -0.80 1.85 -35.60
CA SER A 91 0.39 1.13 -35.13
C SER A 91 0.03 -0.14 -34.37
N LYS A 92 -1.06 -0.12 -33.60
CA LYS A 92 -1.59 -1.31 -32.94
C LYS A 92 -1.94 -2.41 -33.94
N GLY A 93 -2.69 -2.05 -35.02
CA GLY A 93 -3.02 -2.98 -36.07
C GLY A 93 -1.78 -3.56 -36.77
N LEU A 94 -0.78 -2.74 -37.07
CA LEU A 94 0.48 -3.18 -37.69
C LEU A 94 1.22 -4.17 -36.78
N VAL A 95 1.31 -3.89 -35.48
CA VAL A 95 1.98 -4.79 -34.51
C VAL A 95 1.25 -6.13 -34.40
N ILE A 96 -0.10 -6.13 -34.35
CA ILE A 96 -0.87 -7.38 -34.28
C ILE A 96 -0.63 -8.20 -35.54
N THR A 97 -0.73 -7.59 -36.73
CA THR A 97 -0.47 -8.28 -38.01
C THR A 97 0.95 -8.82 -38.10
N ALA A 98 1.95 -8.02 -37.67
CA ALA A 98 3.35 -8.47 -37.65
C ALA A 98 3.59 -9.64 -36.69
N LEU A 99 2.88 -9.68 -35.55
CA LEU A 99 2.93 -10.81 -34.63
C LEU A 99 2.26 -12.06 -35.23
N GLU A 100 1.14 -11.90 -35.92
CA GLU A 100 0.47 -13.02 -36.62
C GLU A 100 1.36 -13.60 -37.72
N ASP A 101 1.98 -12.74 -38.53
CA ASP A 101 2.88 -13.15 -39.61
C ASP A 101 4.14 -13.86 -39.06
N GLU A 102 4.77 -13.34 -38.00
CA GLU A 102 5.98 -13.92 -37.42
C GLU A 102 5.71 -15.22 -36.65
N LEU A 103 4.59 -15.31 -35.95
CA LEU A 103 4.23 -16.48 -35.16
C LEU A 103 3.53 -17.55 -35.96
N GLY A 104 2.90 -17.17 -37.07
CA GLY A 104 2.06 -18.06 -37.90
C GLY A 104 0.77 -18.50 -37.18
N LEU A 105 0.29 -17.70 -36.23
CA LEU A 105 -0.85 -17.97 -35.35
C LEU A 105 -1.78 -16.77 -35.29
N ALA A 106 -3.07 -17.04 -35.06
CA ALA A 106 -4.03 -16.00 -34.77
C ALA A 106 -3.77 -15.34 -33.43
N VAL A 107 -3.84 -14.01 -33.40
CA VAL A 107 -3.66 -13.16 -32.22
C VAL A 107 -4.97 -12.50 -31.89
N GLU A 108 -5.58 -12.88 -30.78
CA GLU A 108 -6.80 -12.26 -30.27
C GLU A 108 -6.43 -11.09 -29.35
N LEU A 109 -6.90 -9.89 -29.64
CA LEU A 109 -6.73 -8.73 -28.76
C LEU A 109 -7.76 -8.78 -27.63
N LEU A 110 -7.29 -8.98 -26.39
CA LEU A 110 -8.15 -8.99 -25.21
C LEU A 110 -8.39 -7.58 -24.66
N SER A 111 -7.33 -6.78 -24.56
CA SER A 111 -7.41 -5.41 -24.05
C SER A 111 -6.37 -4.51 -24.70
N PHE A 112 -6.72 -3.24 -24.87
CA PHE A 112 -5.81 -2.19 -25.30
C PHE A 112 -6.05 -0.92 -24.50
N GLU A 113 -5.04 -0.53 -23.74
CA GLU A 113 -5.05 0.69 -22.95
C GLU A 113 -3.96 1.63 -23.49
N ASN A 114 -4.26 2.92 -23.54
CA ASN A 114 -3.33 3.92 -24.05
C ASN A 114 -3.45 5.21 -23.24
N VAL A 115 -2.35 5.60 -22.60
CA VAL A 115 -2.27 6.80 -21.77
C VAL A 115 -1.19 7.73 -22.32
N GLY A 116 -1.58 8.94 -22.68
CA GLY A 116 -0.62 9.94 -23.14
C GLY A 116 0.39 10.32 -22.03
N PRO A 117 1.69 10.56 -22.36
CA PRO A 117 2.71 10.83 -21.34
C PRO A 117 2.46 12.11 -20.53
N VAL A 118 1.70 13.06 -21.08
CA VAL A 118 1.29 14.27 -20.35
C VAL A 118 0.25 13.93 -19.30
N ILE A 119 -0.72 13.08 -19.66
CA ILE A 119 -1.78 12.64 -18.75
C ILE A 119 -1.19 11.81 -17.63
N GLY A 120 -0.29 10.85 -17.93
CA GLY A 120 0.35 10.02 -16.90
C GLY A 120 1.09 10.87 -15.86
N ARG A 121 1.89 11.84 -16.28
CA ARG A 121 2.57 12.76 -15.36
C ARG A 121 1.62 13.62 -14.53
N GLU A 122 0.53 14.07 -15.13
CA GLU A 122 -0.50 14.83 -14.41
C GLU A 122 -1.19 13.96 -13.35
N VAL A 123 -1.56 12.72 -13.68
CA VAL A 123 -2.15 11.76 -12.75
C VAL A 123 -1.20 11.44 -11.61
N ALA A 124 0.09 11.19 -11.89
CA ALA A 124 1.11 10.98 -10.86
C ALA A 124 1.23 12.18 -9.89
N GLY A 125 1.26 13.40 -10.42
CA GLY A 125 1.29 14.62 -9.61
C GLY A 125 0.03 14.78 -8.74
N ARG A 126 -1.15 14.51 -9.30
CA ARG A 126 -2.42 14.55 -8.55
C ARG A 126 -2.51 13.46 -7.49
N ALA A 127 -1.94 12.27 -7.72
CA ALA A 127 -1.87 11.19 -6.74
C ALA A 127 -1.11 11.61 -5.48
N VAL A 128 0.08 12.20 -5.65
CA VAL A 128 0.87 12.74 -4.52
C VAL A 128 0.11 13.83 -3.77
N GLN A 129 -0.55 14.75 -4.51
CA GLN A 129 -1.38 15.80 -3.91
C GLN A 129 -2.55 15.21 -3.10
N ALA A 130 -3.22 14.19 -3.62
CA ALA A 130 -4.33 13.53 -2.94
C ALA A 130 -3.90 12.94 -1.60
N VAL A 131 -2.78 12.21 -1.57
CA VAL A 131 -2.21 11.65 -0.33
C VAL A 131 -1.82 12.74 0.65
N ALA A 132 -1.18 13.83 0.18
CA ALA A 132 -0.79 14.95 1.03
C ALA A 132 -2.02 15.68 1.62
N ILE A 133 -3.06 15.93 0.82
CA ILE A 133 -4.31 16.57 1.27
C ILE A 133 -5.02 15.65 2.28
N ALA A 134 -5.09 14.35 2.02
CA ALA A 134 -5.65 13.38 2.95
C ALA A 134 -4.92 13.41 4.30
N ALA A 135 -3.58 13.35 4.30
CA ALA A 135 -2.76 13.42 5.52
C ALA A 135 -2.98 14.72 6.30
N MET A 136 -3.00 15.87 5.60
CA MET A 136 -3.29 17.17 6.24
C MET A 136 -4.69 17.23 6.82
N GLY A 137 -5.69 16.76 6.08
CA GLY A 137 -7.08 16.70 6.54
C GLY A 137 -7.24 15.82 7.78
N ILE A 138 -6.58 14.66 7.81
CA ILE A 138 -6.55 13.73 8.94
C ILE A 138 -5.91 14.41 10.17
N LEU A 139 -4.74 15.04 9.99
CA LEU A 139 -4.06 15.74 11.06
C LEU A 139 -4.94 16.85 11.66
N ALA A 140 -5.54 17.67 10.81
CA ALA A 140 -6.43 18.74 11.22
C ALA A 140 -7.67 18.19 11.95
N TYR A 141 -8.31 17.17 11.38
CA TYR A 141 -9.49 16.54 11.96
C TYR A 141 -9.22 15.93 13.34
N ILE A 142 -8.16 15.14 13.48
CA ILE A 142 -7.81 14.51 14.77
C ILE A 142 -7.45 15.59 15.79
N THR A 143 -6.65 16.60 15.42
CA THR A 143 -6.30 17.70 16.32
C THR A 143 -7.54 18.44 16.82
N TYR A 144 -8.51 18.67 15.93
CA TYR A 144 -9.79 19.31 16.28
C TYR A 144 -10.68 18.39 17.14
N ALA A 145 -10.83 17.12 16.75
CA ALA A 145 -11.67 16.15 17.46
C ALA A 145 -11.18 15.91 18.91
N PHE A 146 -9.88 15.96 19.13
CA PHE A 146 -9.25 15.76 20.44
C PHE A 146 -8.87 17.05 21.15
N ARG A 147 -9.39 18.22 20.75
CA ARG A 147 -9.08 19.54 21.34
C ARG A 147 -9.31 19.64 22.85
N GLY A 148 -10.17 18.77 23.41
CA GLY A 148 -10.42 18.69 24.86
C GLY A 148 -9.33 17.93 25.64
N VAL A 149 -8.37 17.32 24.97
CA VAL A 149 -7.25 16.59 25.59
C VAL A 149 -5.99 17.48 25.58
N LYS A 150 -5.22 17.43 26.65
CA LYS A 150 -3.93 18.13 26.70
C LYS A 150 -3.03 17.63 25.56
N ASN A 151 -2.47 18.57 24.79
CA ASN A 151 -1.59 18.27 23.66
C ASN A 151 -2.26 17.44 22.53
N SER A 152 -3.49 17.78 22.15
CA SER A 152 -4.26 17.09 21.07
C SER A 152 -3.49 16.91 19.75
N PHE A 153 -2.63 17.86 19.38
CA PHE A 153 -1.76 17.76 18.20
C PHE A 153 -0.86 16.52 18.19
N ARG A 154 -0.46 16.00 19.36
CA ARG A 154 0.34 14.76 19.46
C ARG A 154 -0.43 13.53 18.98
N TYR A 155 -1.74 13.47 19.23
CA TYR A 155 -2.61 12.41 18.75
C TYR A 155 -2.65 12.39 17.22
N GLY A 156 -2.79 13.57 16.61
CA GLY A 156 -2.71 13.71 15.17
C GLY A 156 -1.37 13.25 14.59
N LEU A 157 -0.26 13.65 15.18
CA LEU A 157 1.07 13.22 14.72
C LEU A 157 1.33 11.72 14.92
N CYS A 158 0.83 11.11 15.99
CA CYS A 158 0.92 9.66 16.18
C CYS A 158 0.09 8.90 15.14
N ALA A 159 -1.09 9.41 14.75
CA ALA A 159 -1.88 8.84 13.66
C ALA A 159 -1.17 8.98 12.31
N ILE A 160 -0.54 10.13 12.04
CA ILE A 160 0.27 10.30 10.81
C ILE A 160 1.48 9.35 10.80
N ALA A 161 2.13 9.13 11.94
CA ALA A 161 3.23 8.16 12.02
C ALA A 161 2.75 6.72 11.69
N ALA A 162 1.57 6.32 12.19
CA ALA A 162 0.97 5.04 11.85
C ALA A 162 0.57 4.96 10.37
N LEU A 163 0.00 6.04 9.81
CA LEU A 163 -0.32 6.13 8.38
C LEU A 163 0.92 5.98 7.50
N LEU A 164 2.01 6.67 7.83
CA LEU A 164 3.27 6.57 7.08
C LEU A 164 3.87 5.16 7.18
N HIS A 165 3.76 4.52 8.35
CA HIS A 165 4.14 3.12 8.51
C HIS A 165 3.36 2.22 7.55
N ASP A 166 2.03 2.33 7.51
CA ASP A 166 1.17 1.48 6.68
C ASP A 166 1.41 1.73 5.19
N ALA A 167 1.52 2.99 4.78
CA ALA A 167 1.86 3.35 3.40
C ALA A 167 3.23 2.79 2.99
N THR A 168 4.22 2.85 3.89
CA THR A 168 5.57 2.30 3.63
C THR A 168 5.53 0.79 3.47
N ILE A 169 4.75 0.07 4.28
CA ILE A 169 4.59 -1.39 4.14
C ILE A 169 3.92 -1.73 2.81
N VAL A 170 2.80 -1.06 2.48
CA VAL A 170 2.06 -1.34 1.24
C VAL A 170 2.94 -1.06 0.02
N ILE A 171 3.55 0.12 -0.08
CA ILE A 171 4.43 0.48 -1.20
C ILE A 171 5.66 -0.43 -1.26
N GLY A 172 6.26 -0.74 -0.11
CA GLY A 172 7.44 -1.60 -0.02
C GLY A 172 7.17 -3.03 -0.47
N LEU A 173 6.06 -3.62 -0.05
CA LEU A 173 5.67 -4.96 -0.49
C LEU A 173 5.30 -4.97 -1.98
N THR A 174 4.63 -3.93 -2.48
CA THR A 174 4.36 -3.80 -3.92
C THR A 174 5.64 -3.70 -4.74
N ALA A 175 6.68 -3.00 -4.25
CA ALA A 175 7.98 -2.98 -4.93
C ALA A 175 8.65 -4.36 -4.96
N ILE A 176 8.52 -5.14 -3.88
CA ILE A 176 9.00 -6.53 -3.85
C ILE A 176 8.21 -7.39 -4.84
N PHE A 177 6.88 -7.31 -4.81
CA PHE A 177 6.03 -8.07 -5.72
C PHE A 177 6.20 -7.63 -7.18
N GLY A 178 6.48 -6.36 -7.45
CA GLY A 178 6.83 -5.88 -8.76
C GLY A 178 8.10 -6.49 -9.32
N LYS A 179 9.09 -6.79 -8.45
CA LYS A 179 10.35 -7.45 -8.87
C LYS A 179 10.18 -8.93 -9.17
N TYR A 180 9.32 -9.64 -8.43
CA TYR A 180 9.22 -11.11 -8.50
C TYR A 180 7.97 -11.62 -9.20
N PHE A 181 6.89 -10.81 -9.24
CA PHE A 181 5.59 -11.19 -9.77
C PHE A 181 5.05 -10.15 -10.76
N ASP A 182 5.88 -9.20 -11.19
CA ASP A 182 5.54 -8.17 -12.17
C ASP A 182 4.32 -7.30 -11.79
N TRP A 183 4.07 -7.14 -10.50
CA TRP A 183 3.01 -6.25 -10.03
C TRP A 183 3.34 -4.80 -10.35
N GLU A 184 2.32 -4.02 -10.66
CA GLU A 184 2.44 -2.59 -10.95
C GLU A 184 1.60 -1.74 -10.03
N VAL A 185 2.05 -0.52 -9.86
CA VAL A 185 1.30 0.54 -9.19
C VAL A 185 0.49 1.26 -10.27
N ASP A 186 -0.81 1.04 -10.28
CA ASP A 186 -1.81 1.61 -11.17
C ASP A 186 -2.78 2.55 -10.42
N ALA A 187 -3.81 3.03 -11.09
CA ALA A 187 -4.86 3.86 -10.46
C ALA A 187 -5.67 3.09 -9.39
N LEU A 188 -5.85 1.77 -9.56
CA LEU A 188 -6.52 0.93 -8.56
C LEU A 188 -5.66 0.80 -7.29
N PHE A 189 -4.34 0.64 -7.44
CA PHE A 189 -3.43 0.65 -6.30
C PHE A 189 -3.53 1.96 -5.50
N LEU A 190 -3.58 3.12 -6.17
CA LEU A 190 -3.75 4.40 -5.49
C LEU A 190 -5.07 4.45 -4.71
N THR A 191 -6.13 3.94 -5.30
CA THR A 191 -7.44 3.85 -4.65
C THR A 191 -7.38 2.94 -3.43
N ALA A 192 -6.71 1.79 -3.52
CA ALA A 192 -6.47 0.90 -2.40
C ALA A 192 -5.68 1.61 -1.29
N LEU A 193 -4.58 2.29 -1.64
CA LEU A 193 -3.72 3.00 -0.68
C LEU A 193 -4.50 4.08 0.08
N LEU A 194 -5.28 4.92 -0.63
CA LEU A 194 -6.11 5.95 0.02
C LEU A 194 -7.19 5.35 0.92
N THR A 195 -7.78 4.23 0.51
CA THR A 195 -8.77 3.51 1.31
C THR A 195 -8.14 2.93 2.57
N VAL A 196 -6.97 2.30 2.46
CA VAL A 196 -6.18 1.77 3.59
C VAL A 196 -5.83 2.89 4.58
N ILE A 197 -5.40 4.05 4.09
CA ILE A 197 -5.14 5.24 4.91
C ILE A 197 -6.39 5.62 5.72
N GLY A 198 -7.56 5.63 5.09
CA GLY A 198 -8.82 5.92 5.76
C GLY A 198 -9.17 4.92 6.87
N PHE A 199 -9.04 3.63 6.59
CA PHE A 199 -9.30 2.56 7.56
C PHE A 199 -8.32 2.56 8.74
N SER A 200 -7.02 2.71 8.48
CA SER A 200 -5.98 2.78 9.51
C SER A 200 -6.22 3.94 10.49
N VAL A 201 -6.56 5.09 9.94
CA VAL A 201 -6.89 6.27 10.76
C VAL A 201 -8.15 6.06 11.57
N HIS A 202 -9.18 5.43 10.99
CA HIS A 202 -10.42 5.11 11.70
C HIS A 202 -10.13 4.27 12.96
N ASP A 203 -9.34 3.21 12.86
CA ASP A 203 -8.95 2.37 14.00
C ASP A 203 -8.14 3.17 15.04
N SER A 204 -7.20 4.00 14.59
CA SER A 204 -6.43 4.87 15.49
C SER A 204 -7.33 5.84 16.27
N ILE A 205 -8.36 6.41 15.62
CA ILE A 205 -9.34 7.29 16.28
C ILE A 205 -10.10 6.54 17.37
N VAL A 206 -10.53 5.30 17.11
CA VAL A 206 -11.25 4.47 18.10
C VAL A 206 -10.39 4.23 19.35
N VAL A 207 -9.11 3.89 19.17
CA VAL A 207 -8.16 3.69 20.27
C VAL A 207 -7.94 5.00 21.04
N PHE A 208 -7.72 6.09 20.33
CA PHE A 208 -7.47 7.40 20.94
C PHE A 208 -8.68 7.93 21.69
N ASP A 209 -9.89 7.73 21.17
CA ASP A 209 -11.11 8.12 21.84
C ASP A 209 -11.30 7.35 23.17
N ARG A 210 -10.98 6.05 23.15
CA ARG A 210 -10.99 5.25 24.37
C ARG A 210 -9.93 5.70 25.37
N ILE A 211 -8.74 6.08 24.91
CA ILE A 211 -7.69 6.68 25.78
C ILE A 211 -8.23 7.97 26.41
N ARG A 212 -8.84 8.85 25.61
CA ARG A 212 -9.44 10.10 26.10
C ARG A 212 -10.50 9.86 27.16
N GLU A 213 -11.40 8.92 26.93
CA GLU A 213 -12.46 8.55 27.89
C GLU A 213 -11.86 8.04 29.20
N ASN A 214 -10.91 7.11 29.12
CA ASN A 214 -10.28 6.53 30.29
C ASN A 214 -9.40 7.51 31.07
N LEU A 215 -8.71 8.44 30.42
CA LEU A 215 -7.97 9.52 31.08
C LEU A 215 -8.88 10.41 31.92
N ASN A 216 -10.10 10.68 31.45
CA ASN A 216 -11.09 11.44 32.22
C ASN A 216 -11.63 10.66 33.41
N ARG A 217 -11.78 9.33 33.25
CA ARG A 217 -12.32 8.43 34.28
C ARG A 217 -11.28 8.09 35.36
N TYR A 218 -10.03 7.84 34.97
CA TYR A 218 -8.95 7.38 35.84
C TYR A 218 -7.85 8.44 36.04
N ARG A 219 -8.25 9.63 36.50
CA ARG A 219 -7.39 10.81 36.59
C ARG A 219 -6.13 10.64 37.48
N ARG A 220 -6.13 9.67 38.40
CA ARG A 220 -5.01 9.40 39.33
C ARG A 220 -4.14 8.21 38.91
N ALA A 221 -4.52 7.48 37.85
CA ALA A 221 -3.75 6.34 37.38
C ALA A 221 -2.55 6.79 36.53
N ASP A 222 -1.52 5.95 36.46
CA ASP A 222 -0.39 6.18 35.56
C ASP A 222 -0.84 6.19 34.09
N TYR A 223 -0.30 7.12 33.32
CA TYR A 223 -0.69 7.32 31.92
C TYR A 223 -0.50 6.03 31.09
N GLU A 224 0.61 5.30 31.27
CA GLU A 224 0.88 4.05 30.58
C GLU A 224 -0.16 2.97 30.91
N ALA A 225 -0.58 2.88 32.18
CA ALA A 225 -1.60 1.94 32.61
C ALA A 225 -2.96 2.25 31.97
N VAL A 226 -3.32 3.54 31.88
CA VAL A 226 -4.57 3.98 31.22
C VAL A 226 -4.53 3.69 29.73
N VAL A 227 -3.43 3.95 29.05
CA VAL A 227 -3.29 3.64 27.61
C VAL A 227 -3.34 2.13 27.40
N ASN A 228 -2.65 1.34 28.22
CA ASN A 228 -2.71 -0.12 28.13
C ASN A 228 -4.14 -0.68 28.29
N LEU A 229 -4.88 -0.18 29.29
CA LEU A 229 -6.27 -0.54 29.51
C LEU A 229 -7.13 -0.21 28.28
N SER A 230 -6.91 0.97 27.70
CA SER A 230 -7.67 1.44 26.54
C SER A 230 -7.43 0.57 25.29
N VAL A 231 -6.17 0.24 25.01
CA VAL A 231 -5.80 -0.66 23.91
C VAL A 231 -6.44 -2.02 24.09
N VAL A 232 -6.37 -2.62 25.29
CA VAL A 232 -6.97 -3.92 25.57
C VAL A 232 -8.49 -3.88 25.42
N GLN A 233 -9.15 -2.79 25.82
CA GLN A 233 -10.61 -2.63 25.70
C GLN A 233 -11.09 -2.44 24.25
N THR A 234 -10.25 -1.96 23.36
CA THR A 234 -10.59 -1.73 21.94
C THR A 234 -10.17 -2.90 21.05
N LEU A 235 -9.32 -3.80 21.54
CA LEU A 235 -8.70 -4.87 20.77
C LEU A 235 -9.72 -5.78 20.10
N ASP A 236 -10.73 -6.27 20.85
CA ASP A 236 -11.78 -7.14 20.31
C ASP A 236 -12.57 -6.46 19.20
N ARG A 237 -12.89 -5.18 19.38
CA ARG A 237 -13.61 -4.39 18.37
C ARG A 237 -12.79 -4.22 17.09
N SER A 238 -11.53 -3.80 17.22
CA SER A 238 -10.64 -3.61 16.06
C SER A 238 -10.45 -4.92 15.30
N ILE A 239 -10.17 -6.02 15.99
CA ILE A 239 -10.01 -7.33 15.36
C ILE A 239 -11.30 -7.77 14.64
N ASN A 240 -12.46 -7.67 15.27
CA ASN A 240 -13.72 -8.08 14.66
C ASN A 240 -14.07 -7.25 13.44
N THR A 241 -13.87 -5.93 13.50
CA THR A 241 -14.09 -5.03 12.35
C THR A 241 -13.18 -5.39 11.18
N GLN A 242 -11.90 -5.65 11.45
CA GLN A 242 -10.96 -6.02 10.41
C GLN A 242 -11.20 -7.41 9.84
N LEU A 243 -11.55 -8.39 10.67
CA LEU A 243 -11.87 -9.74 10.20
C LEU A 243 -13.07 -9.73 9.24
N THR A 244 -14.12 -8.95 9.54
CA THR A 244 -15.27 -8.85 8.62
C THR A 244 -14.88 -8.26 7.27
N ALA A 245 -14.06 -7.21 7.24
CA ALA A 245 -13.54 -6.64 6.00
C ALA A 245 -12.61 -7.61 5.25
N LEU A 246 -11.69 -8.27 5.98
CA LEU A 246 -10.78 -9.24 5.40
C LEU A 246 -11.50 -10.45 4.81
N PHE A 247 -12.56 -10.96 5.43
CA PHE A 247 -13.37 -12.06 4.86
C PHE A 247 -14.04 -11.65 3.55
N THR A 248 -14.57 -10.45 3.47
CA THR A 248 -15.17 -9.92 2.24
C THR A 248 -14.11 -9.78 1.13
N LEU A 249 -12.96 -9.21 1.45
CA LEU A 249 -11.85 -9.07 0.50
C LEU A 249 -11.27 -10.42 0.09
N PHE A 250 -11.17 -11.37 1.02
CA PHE A 250 -10.71 -12.73 0.72
C PHE A 250 -11.66 -13.44 -0.26
N ALA A 251 -12.96 -13.33 -0.05
CA ALA A 251 -13.94 -13.85 -1.01
C ALA A 251 -13.79 -13.18 -2.38
N LEU A 252 -13.55 -11.86 -2.40
CA LEU A 252 -13.31 -11.11 -3.64
C LEU A 252 -11.98 -11.51 -4.30
N ALA A 253 -10.93 -11.81 -3.53
CA ALA A 253 -9.66 -12.33 -4.06
C ALA A 253 -9.81 -13.70 -4.74
N LEU A 254 -10.71 -14.57 -4.20
CA LEU A 254 -10.94 -15.90 -4.75
C LEU A 254 -11.85 -15.91 -5.98
N PHE A 255 -12.80 -15.00 -6.06
CA PHE A 255 -13.88 -15.04 -7.06
C PHE A 255 -13.97 -13.78 -7.92
N GLY A 256 -13.18 -12.73 -7.65
CA GLY A 256 -13.28 -11.43 -8.32
C GLY A 256 -12.56 -11.35 -9.67
N GLY A 257 -11.77 -12.35 -10.01
CA GLY A 257 -10.99 -12.36 -11.26
C GLY A 257 -9.69 -11.58 -11.20
N ASP A 258 -8.86 -11.75 -12.24
CA ASP A 258 -7.47 -11.26 -12.27
C ASP A 258 -7.38 -9.72 -12.26
N SER A 259 -8.32 -9.04 -12.91
CA SER A 259 -8.31 -7.58 -13.07
C SER A 259 -8.32 -6.80 -11.75
N ILE A 260 -8.94 -7.36 -10.69
CA ILE A 260 -9.02 -6.71 -9.38
C ILE A 260 -8.18 -7.41 -8.30
N PHE A 261 -7.52 -8.51 -8.65
CA PHE A 261 -6.77 -9.31 -7.68
C PHE A 261 -5.68 -8.49 -6.97
N HIS A 262 -4.86 -7.76 -7.72
CA HIS A 262 -3.79 -6.92 -7.14
C HIS A 262 -4.34 -5.82 -6.22
N PHE A 263 -5.42 -5.17 -6.63
CA PHE A 263 -6.15 -4.19 -5.81
C PHE A 263 -6.62 -4.79 -4.48
N VAL A 264 -7.28 -5.94 -4.55
CA VAL A 264 -7.84 -6.61 -3.37
C VAL A 264 -6.75 -7.06 -2.41
N VAL A 265 -5.68 -7.68 -2.91
CA VAL A 265 -4.55 -8.12 -2.07
C VAL A 265 -3.83 -6.92 -1.45
N THR A 266 -3.65 -5.83 -2.20
CA THR A 266 -3.10 -4.57 -1.67
C THR A 266 -3.95 -4.03 -0.51
N MET A 267 -5.28 -4.04 -0.66
CA MET A 267 -6.19 -3.66 0.42
C MET A 267 -6.07 -4.58 1.63
N MET A 268 -5.99 -5.90 1.43
CA MET A 268 -5.83 -6.88 2.53
C MET A 268 -4.54 -6.63 3.32
N ILE A 269 -3.42 -6.43 2.63
CA ILE A 269 -2.13 -6.10 3.23
C ILE A 269 -2.24 -4.81 4.05
N GLY A 270 -2.81 -3.78 3.45
CA GLY A 270 -2.96 -2.47 4.09
C GLY A 270 -3.88 -2.50 5.31
N LEU A 271 -5.00 -3.21 5.25
CA LEU A 271 -5.91 -3.39 6.37
C LEU A 271 -5.25 -4.14 7.53
N PHE A 272 -4.53 -5.22 7.23
CA PHE A 272 -3.77 -5.97 8.24
C PHE A 272 -2.70 -5.09 8.90
N SER A 273 -1.94 -4.33 8.11
CA SER A 273 -0.97 -3.36 8.60
C SER A 273 -1.61 -2.28 9.46
N GLY A 274 -2.75 -1.72 9.02
CA GLY A 274 -3.46 -0.65 9.73
C GLY A 274 -3.99 -1.06 11.10
N THR A 275 -4.50 -2.28 11.24
CA THR A 275 -4.90 -2.82 12.55
C THR A 275 -3.70 -2.96 13.48
N TYR A 276 -2.61 -3.49 12.93
CA TYR A 276 -1.38 -3.61 13.70
C TYR A 276 -0.86 -2.24 14.13
N SER A 277 -0.76 -1.29 13.22
CA SER A 277 -0.16 0.02 13.47
C SER A 277 -0.97 0.87 14.47
N SER A 278 -2.30 0.83 14.39
CA SER A 278 -3.18 1.58 15.30
C SER A 278 -3.08 1.11 16.75
N LEU A 279 -2.99 -0.20 16.97
CA LEU A 279 -2.93 -0.80 18.32
C LEU A 279 -1.49 -0.84 18.87
N PHE A 280 -0.51 -1.21 18.03
CA PHE A 280 0.84 -1.55 18.47
C PHE A 280 1.90 -0.51 18.10
N ASN A 281 1.55 0.51 17.29
CA ASN A 281 2.44 1.63 17.01
C ASN A 281 1.85 2.97 17.48
N ALA A 282 0.66 3.39 17.03
CA ALA A 282 0.11 4.70 17.33
C ALA A 282 -0.05 4.96 18.83
N ALA A 283 -0.69 4.05 19.56
CA ALA A 283 -0.89 4.17 21.00
C ALA A 283 0.44 4.08 21.80
N PRO A 284 1.35 3.15 21.53
CA PRO A 284 2.67 3.13 22.15
C PRO A 284 3.55 4.36 21.85
N ILE A 285 3.54 4.88 20.61
CA ILE A 285 4.26 6.11 20.25
C ILE A 285 3.77 7.28 21.11
N LEU A 286 2.46 7.36 21.33
CA LEU A 286 1.88 8.38 22.19
C LEU A 286 2.42 8.30 23.63
N VAL A 287 2.60 7.09 24.20
CA VAL A 287 3.20 6.88 25.52
C VAL A 287 4.67 7.30 25.54
N VAL A 288 5.45 6.87 24.55
CA VAL A 288 6.86 7.26 24.41
C VAL A 288 6.99 8.78 24.36
N TRP A 289 6.07 9.44 23.64
CA TRP A 289 6.05 10.89 23.53
C TRP A 289 5.70 11.57 24.85
N GLU A 290 4.65 11.13 25.54
CA GLU A 290 4.22 11.75 26.80
C GLU A 290 5.25 11.57 27.91
N LYS A 291 5.87 10.37 28.02
CA LYS A 291 6.93 10.08 28.99
C LYS A 291 8.30 10.64 28.57
N ARG A 292 8.44 11.20 27.38
CA ARG A 292 9.68 11.75 26.80
C ARG A 292 10.84 10.72 26.84
N GLU A 293 10.56 9.46 26.56
CA GLU A 293 11.50 8.34 26.67
C GLU A 293 12.74 8.50 25.77
N TRP A 294 12.60 9.18 24.61
CA TRP A 294 13.75 9.49 23.73
C TRP A 294 14.90 10.19 24.42
N ARG A 295 14.66 10.91 25.55
CA ARG A 295 15.73 11.58 26.33
C ARG A 295 16.65 10.60 27.03
N TYR A 296 16.20 9.37 27.23
CA TYR A 296 16.93 8.31 27.91
C TYR A 296 17.60 7.33 26.96
N TRP A 297 17.23 7.28 25.69
CA TRP A 297 17.80 6.36 24.68
C TRP A 297 19.31 6.54 24.48
N PHE A 298 19.81 7.76 24.67
CA PHE A 298 21.23 8.10 24.51
C PHE A 298 21.96 8.34 25.86
N ARG A 299 21.27 8.25 27.01
CA ARG A 299 21.88 8.35 28.30
C ARG A 299 22.21 6.95 28.85
N ARG A 300 23.50 6.62 28.91
CA ARG A 300 24.06 5.50 29.69
C ARG A 300 23.92 5.79 31.20
N ASN A 301 22.72 5.73 31.76
CA ASN A 301 22.59 5.64 33.22
C ASN A 301 21.79 4.36 33.52
N PRO A 302 22.29 3.48 34.44
CA PRO A 302 21.57 2.30 34.83
C PRO A 302 20.28 2.73 35.53
N ILE A 303 19.18 2.18 35.08
CA ILE A 303 17.88 2.28 35.73
C ILE A 303 18.06 1.62 37.10
N GLN A 304 17.99 2.39 38.16
CA GLN A 304 17.72 1.83 39.48
C GLN A 304 16.29 1.26 39.44
N VAL A 305 16.21 -0.01 39.76
CA VAL A 305 15.03 -0.87 39.88
C VAL A 305 14.04 -0.31 40.91
#